data_0711caf868a48dc00a7379b76e79a324
#
_entry.id   0711caf868a48dc00a7379b76e79a324
#
_cell.length_a   1.000
_cell.length_b   1.000
_cell.length_c   1.000
_cell.angle_alpha   90.00
_cell.angle_beta   90.00
_cell.angle_gamma   90.00
#
_symmetry.space_group_name_H-M   'P 1'
#
loop_
_entity.id
_entity.type
_entity.pdbx_description
1 polymer ?
#
loop_
_entity_poly.entity_id
_entity_poly.type
_entity_poly.pdbx_seq_one_letter_code
_entity_poly.pdbx_strand_id
1 'polypeptide(L)'
;DFSGFDFSGSPGQSSGSSFRDIFSDLFSGGGQKAQPEPPRPMPKKGRDIEIPLALSFEEAFTGLTTNITVNRSEQCSRCQGAGDTGGPVVQCPTCKGTGQVMRTGGRLQFSQNCSDCEGTGRRRQPCSLCNGKGVTPKTEQVKIKIPAGVDTGSRVRVPKKGHGGRLGAEPGDLFILTNVGKHKFLERKGDNVYIIVPITVPEAALGTKIEVPTVEGKAVLRIPAGTESGQKIRLRERGFPSLRNPSLRGDQFVEVKISLPKVISEETKEALRQFERLNPENPRKTIGLE
;
A
#
# COMPACT_ATOMS: atom_id res chain seq x y z
N ASP A 1 -10.32 -28.07 33.73
CA ASP A 1 -11.75 -28.13 34.14
C ASP A 1 -12.61 -27.80 32.92
N PHE A 2 -12.99 -28.91 32.23
CA PHE A 2 -14.05 -28.88 31.23
C PHE A 2 -15.18 -29.75 31.78
N SER A 3 -16.16 -29.12 32.39
CA SER A 3 -17.41 -29.76 32.78
C SER A 3 -18.58 -28.86 32.40
N GLY A 4 -19.50 -29.37 31.61
CA GLY A 4 -20.81 -28.80 31.46
C GLY A 4 -21.30 -28.53 30.04
N PHE A 5 -21.59 -29.61 29.27
CA PHE A 5 -22.63 -29.55 28.26
C PHE A 5 -23.65 -30.66 28.55
N ASP A 6 -24.71 -30.24 29.19
CA ASP A 6 -25.87 -31.09 29.52
C ASP A 6 -26.79 -31.14 28.30
N PHE A 7 -27.03 -32.36 27.80
CA PHE A 7 -27.95 -32.63 26.68
C PHE A 7 -29.15 -33.41 27.22
N SER A 8 -30.09 -32.67 27.82
CA SER A 8 -31.36 -33.30 28.23
C SER A 8 -32.56 -32.40 27.98
N GLY A 9 -33.48 -32.87 27.12
CA GLY A 9 -34.90 -32.57 27.19
C GLY A 9 -35.40 -31.51 26.20
N SER A 10 -36.19 -31.85 25.17
CA SER A 10 -37.56 -32.27 25.28
C SER A 10 -38.16 -32.66 23.92
N PRO A 11 -39.21 -33.49 23.84
CA PRO A 11 -39.73 -34.04 22.58
C PRO A 11 -40.85 -33.18 21.99
N GLY A 12 -40.86 -33.01 20.67
CA GLY A 12 -41.93 -32.29 19.96
C GLY A 12 -41.92 -32.51 18.46
N GLN A 13 -42.45 -33.63 18.02
CA GLN A 13 -43.39 -33.81 16.88
C GLN A 13 -42.95 -33.56 15.45
N SER A 14 -42.77 -34.65 14.72
CA SER A 14 -43.24 -34.98 13.37
C SER A 14 -42.83 -34.12 12.16
N SER A 15 -41.88 -34.63 11.39
CA SER A 15 -42.17 -35.10 10.03
C SER A 15 -40.98 -35.97 9.57
N GLY A 16 -41.28 -37.23 9.35
CA GLY A 16 -40.31 -38.24 8.94
C GLY A 16 -39.86 -38.02 7.49
N SER A 17 -38.60 -37.83 7.34
CA SER A 17 -37.87 -38.27 6.18
C SER A 17 -36.69 -39.07 6.66
N SER A 18 -36.91 -40.38 6.57
CA SER A 18 -36.03 -41.43 7.10
C SER A 18 -34.64 -41.34 6.51
N PHE A 19 -33.65 -41.35 7.35
CA PHE A 19 -32.26 -41.66 7.00
C PHE A 19 -32.11 -43.01 6.25
N ARG A 20 -33.17 -43.80 6.16
CA ARG A 20 -33.23 -45.02 5.36
C ARG A 20 -33.36 -44.77 3.87
N ASP A 21 -33.98 -43.67 3.42
CA ASP A 21 -34.16 -43.38 2.00
C ASP A 21 -32.87 -42.91 1.35
N ILE A 22 -32.00 -42.20 2.11
CA ILE A 22 -30.67 -41.76 1.60
C ILE A 22 -29.70 -42.96 1.50
N PHE A 23 -29.88 -44.00 2.33
CA PHE A 23 -29.03 -45.17 2.28
C PHE A 23 -29.50 -46.24 1.27
N SER A 24 -30.79 -46.26 0.92
CA SER A 24 -31.31 -47.21 -0.08
C SER A 24 -30.96 -46.76 -1.50
N ASP A 25 -30.90 -45.45 -1.79
CA ASP A 25 -30.44 -44.91 -3.09
C ASP A 25 -28.94 -45.10 -3.31
N LEU A 26 -28.16 -45.26 -2.26
CA LEU A 26 -26.71 -45.47 -2.36
C LEU A 26 -26.34 -46.93 -2.62
N PHE A 27 -27.25 -47.90 -2.30
CA PHE A 27 -26.93 -49.33 -2.35
C PHE A 27 -27.77 -50.20 -3.32
N SER A 28 -28.84 -49.66 -3.93
CA SER A 28 -29.69 -50.40 -4.87
C SER A 28 -29.74 -49.78 -6.24
N GLY A 29 -28.63 -49.69 -6.94
CA GLY A 29 -28.61 -49.27 -8.31
C GLY A 29 -27.27 -49.55 -8.95
N GLY A 30 -27.11 -50.72 -9.53
CA GLY A 30 -26.05 -51.01 -10.52
C GLY A 30 -26.17 -50.10 -11.75
N GLY A 31 -25.89 -48.76 -11.54
CA GLY A 31 -25.75 -47.80 -12.60
C GLY A 31 -24.28 -47.47 -12.75
N GLN A 32 -23.77 -47.53 -13.98
CA GLN A 32 -22.44 -47.15 -14.38
C GLN A 32 -22.01 -45.91 -13.61
N LYS A 33 -20.96 -46.04 -12.76
CA LYS A 33 -20.27 -44.90 -12.15
C LYS A 33 -19.86 -43.98 -13.28
N ALA A 34 -20.65 -42.94 -13.52
CA ALA A 34 -20.18 -41.78 -14.27
C ALA A 34 -18.93 -41.34 -13.50
N GLN A 35 -17.76 -41.59 -14.06
CA GLN A 35 -16.52 -41.07 -13.54
C GLN A 35 -16.72 -39.57 -13.40
N PRO A 36 -16.51 -38.98 -12.23
CA PRO A 36 -16.61 -37.55 -12.07
C PRO A 36 -15.70 -36.89 -13.12
N GLU A 37 -16.30 -36.14 -14.02
CA GLU A 37 -15.57 -35.42 -15.05
C GLU A 37 -14.54 -34.55 -14.31
N PRO A 38 -13.25 -34.65 -14.64
CA PRO A 38 -12.24 -33.90 -13.92
C PRO A 38 -12.60 -32.41 -14.00
N PRO A 39 -12.50 -31.66 -12.90
CA PRO A 39 -12.89 -30.27 -12.86
C PRO A 39 -12.16 -29.52 -13.97
N ARG A 40 -12.90 -28.90 -14.87
CA ARG A 40 -12.32 -28.09 -15.95
C ARG A 40 -11.53 -26.96 -15.30
N PRO A 41 -10.26 -26.74 -15.68
CA PRO A 41 -9.47 -25.68 -15.11
C PRO A 41 -10.16 -24.33 -15.36
N MET A 42 -10.50 -23.64 -14.27
CA MET A 42 -11.19 -22.35 -14.34
C MET A 42 -10.21 -21.21 -14.72
N PRO A 43 -10.67 -20.21 -15.49
CA PRO A 43 -9.89 -19.01 -15.75
C PRO A 43 -9.45 -18.36 -14.45
N LYS A 44 -8.15 -18.08 -14.31
CA LYS A 44 -7.59 -17.46 -13.11
C LYS A 44 -6.97 -16.11 -13.45
N LYS A 45 -7.51 -15.05 -12.87
CA LYS A 45 -6.95 -13.69 -12.99
C LYS A 45 -5.47 -13.66 -12.63
N GLY A 46 -4.69 -12.84 -13.32
CA GLY A 46 -3.30 -12.60 -13.00
C GLY A 46 -3.13 -11.97 -11.62
N ARG A 47 -2.00 -12.24 -10.97
CA ARG A 47 -1.66 -11.63 -9.69
C ARG A 47 -1.26 -10.16 -9.90
N ASP A 48 -1.57 -9.33 -8.92
CA ASP A 48 -1.12 -7.97 -8.89
C ASP A 48 0.38 -7.90 -8.59
N ILE A 49 1.00 -6.79 -8.97
CA ILE A 49 2.41 -6.48 -8.70
C ILE A 49 2.44 -5.21 -7.86
N GLU A 50 3.27 -5.18 -6.82
CA GLU A 50 3.54 -3.99 -6.02
C GLU A 50 4.99 -3.59 -6.17
N ILE A 51 5.24 -2.31 -6.47
CA ILE A 51 6.59 -1.76 -6.62
C ILE A 51 6.70 -0.52 -5.73
N PRO A 52 7.67 -0.48 -4.80
CA PRO A 52 7.95 0.74 -4.06
C PRO A 52 8.63 1.77 -4.95
N LEU A 53 8.21 3.03 -4.83
CA LEU A 53 8.80 4.17 -5.52
C LEU A 53 9.18 5.24 -4.49
N ALA A 54 10.47 5.54 -4.40
CA ALA A 54 10.95 6.66 -3.60
C ALA A 54 10.73 7.97 -4.39
N LEU A 55 10.18 8.97 -3.71
CA LEU A 55 9.93 10.31 -4.23
C LEU A 55 10.62 11.34 -3.33
N SER A 56 11.12 12.41 -3.89
CA SER A 56 11.49 13.58 -3.10
C SER A 56 10.24 14.29 -2.57
N PHE A 57 10.43 15.19 -1.63
CA PHE A 57 9.35 16.00 -1.06
C PHE A 57 8.69 16.88 -2.13
N GLU A 58 9.50 17.46 -3.02
CA GLU A 58 9.08 18.32 -4.11
C GLU A 58 8.33 17.53 -5.21
N GLU A 59 8.82 16.34 -5.54
CA GLU A 59 8.13 15.46 -6.49
C GLU A 59 6.76 15.00 -5.97
N ALA A 60 6.64 14.74 -4.68
CA ALA A 60 5.35 14.43 -4.06
C ALA A 60 4.40 15.64 -4.08
N PHE A 61 4.94 16.85 -4.03
CA PHE A 61 4.16 18.09 -4.12
C PHE A 61 3.66 18.37 -5.54
N THR A 62 4.54 18.29 -6.54
CA THR A 62 4.22 18.62 -7.94
C THR A 62 3.56 17.47 -8.70
N GLY A 63 3.74 16.26 -8.20
CA GLY A 63 3.48 15.04 -8.97
C GLY A 63 4.63 14.72 -9.93
N LEU A 64 4.70 13.47 -10.35
CA LEU A 64 5.78 12.96 -11.20
C LEU A 64 5.22 12.09 -12.32
N THR A 65 5.77 12.26 -13.52
CA THR A 65 5.57 11.30 -14.60
C THR A 65 6.90 10.64 -14.91
N THR A 66 7.00 9.33 -14.70
CA THR A 66 8.25 8.58 -14.89
C THR A 66 8.01 7.24 -15.57
N ASN A 67 9.07 6.63 -16.09
CA ASN A 67 9.04 5.28 -16.64
C ASN A 67 9.67 4.33 -15.64
N ILE A 68 8.97 3.24 -15.34
CA ILE A 68 9.51 2.17 -14.50
C ILE A 68 9.62 0.87 -15.29
N THR A 69 10.64 0.10 -14.99
CA THR A 69 10.83 -1.24 -15.57
C THR A 69 10.10 -2.26 -14.71
N VAL A 70 9.16 -2.97 -15.31
CA VAL A 70 8.35 -3.99 -14.64
C VAL A 70 8.66 -5.35 -15.23
N ASN A 71 9.09 -6.28 -14.38
CA ASN A 71 9.25 -7.68 -14.72
C ASN A 71 7.96 -8.42 -14.39
N ARG A 72 7.22 -8.81 -15.42
CA ARG A 72 5.94 -9.49 -15.27
C ARG A 72 5.85 -10.73 -16.13
N SER A 73 4.99 -11.65 -15.78
CA SER A 73 4.58 -12.71 -16.71
C SER A 73 3.44 -12.19 -17.59
N GLU A 74 3.58 -12.35 -18.90
CA GLU A 74 2.52 -12.05 -19.86
C GLU A 74 1.84 -13.34 -20.32
N GLN A 75 0.60 -13.26 -20.73
CA GLN A 75 -0.11 -14.39 -21.28
C GLN A 75 0.63 -14.91 -22.51
N CYS A 76 0.85 -16.22 -22.58
CA CYS A 76 1.55 -16.84 -23.69
C CYS A 76 0.80 -16.61 -24.99
N SER A 77 1.44 -15.99 -25.98
CA SER A 77 0.83 -15.66 -27.27
C SER A 77 0.40 -16.90 -28.08
N ARG A 78 1.08 -18.05 -27.88
CA ARG A 78 0.79 -19.28 -28.61
C ARG A 78 -0.43 -20.04 -28.09
N CYS A 79 -0.55 -20.18 -26.76
CA CYS A 79 -1.63 -20.95 -26.13
C CYS A 79 -2.66 -20.08 -25.42
N GLN A 80 -2.53 -18.75 -25.50
CA GLN A 80 -3.46 -17.78 -24.88
C GLN A 80 -3.79 -18.11 -23.41
N GLY A 81 -2.78 -18.54 -22.65
CA GLY A 81 -2.91 -18.86 -21.25
C GLY A 81 -3.34 -20.29 -20.92
N ALA A 82 -3.69 -21.11 -21.92
CA ALA A 82 -4.11 -22.49 -21.69
C ALA A 82 -2.98 -23.40 -21.17
N GLY A 83 -1.74 -23.10 -21.51
CA GLY A 83 -0.60 -23.93 -21.17
C GLY A 83 -0.41 -25.13 -22.09
N ASP A 84 -1.38 -25.46 -22.93
CA ASP A 84 -1.36 -26.55 -23.89
C ASP A 84 -1.60 -26.05 -25.33
N THR A 85 -1.35 -26.90 -26.33
CA THR A 85 -1.53 -26.57 -27.75
C THR A 85 -2.87 -27.02 -28.29
N GLY A 86 -3.81 -27.46 -27.44
CA GLY A 86 -5.11 -27.99 -27.90
C GLY A 86 -5.03 -29.38 -28.51
N GLY A 87 -3.85 -30.04 -28.52
CA GLY A 87 -3.64 -31.36 -29.11
C GLY A 87 -4.32 -32.51 -28.33
N PRO A 88 -4.15 -33.75 -28.78
CA PRO A 88 -4.77 -34.91 -28.13
C PRO A 88 -4.38 -35.03 -26.67
N VAL A 89 -5.30 -35.51 -25.85
CA VAL A 89 -5.06 -35.80 -24.46
C VAL A 89 -4.21 -37.05 -24.31
N VAL A 90 -3.04 -36.94 -23.74
CA VAL A 90 -2.12 -38.05 -23.49
C VAL A 90 -2.04 -38.39 -22.02
N GLN A 91 -1.61 -39.59 -21.68
CA GLN A 91 -1.35 -39.98 -20.30
C GLN A 91 -0.28 -39.05 -19.70
N CYS A 92 -0.47 -38.64 -18.46
CA CYS A 92 0.51 -37.85 -17.75
C CYS A 92 1.80 -38.69 -17.55
N PRO A 93 2.96 -38.25 -18.03
CA PRO A 93 4.21 -39.03 -17.92
C PRO A 93 4.67 -39.14 -16.46
N THR A 94 4.38 -38.18 -15.62
CA THR A 94 4.81 -38.15 -14.21
C THR A 94 4.07 -39.17 -13.35
N CYS A 95 2.76 -39.27 -13.45
CA CYS A 95 1.96 -40.23 -12.69
C CYS A 95 1.52 -41.46 -13.52
N LYS A 96 1.91 -41.56 -14.77
CA LYS A 96 1.54 -42.67 -15.69
C LYS A 96 0.03 -42.95 -15.70
N GLY A 97 -0.77 -41.90 -15.63
CA GLY A 97 -2.22 -41.98 -15.70
C GLY A 97 -2.96 -42.17 -14.37
N THR A 98 -2.25 -42.35 -13.25
CA THR A 98 -2.87 -42.57 -11.92
C THR A 98 -3.45 -41.31 -11.29
N GLY A 99 -3.03 -40.13 -11.72
CA GLY A 99 -3.41 -38.86 -11.12
C GLY A 99 -2.69 -38.53 -9.81
N GLN A 100 -1.97 -39.52 -9.22
CA GLN A 100 -1.31 -39.37 -7.95
C GLN A 100 0.15 -39.77 -8.02
N VAL A 101 0.98 -39.18 -7.20
CA VAL A 101 2.39 -39.52 -7.02
C VAL A 101 2.64 -39.86 -5.55
N MET A 102 3.38 -40.93 -5.33
CA MET A 102 3.80 -41.34 -4.00
C MET A 102 5.04 -40.53 -3.59
N ARG A 103 4.94 -39.80 -2.50
CA ARG A 103 6.11 -39.18 -1.86
C ARG A 103 6.47 -39.93 -0.60
N THR A 104 7.72 -40.32 -0.48
CA THR A 104 8.26 -40.97 0.70
C THR A 104 8.83 -39.93 1.64
N GLY A 105 8.23 -39.76 2.81
CA GLY A 105 8.74 -38.93 3.91
C GLY A 105 9.19 -39.84 5.05
N GLY A 106 10.45 -40.27 5.05
CA GLY A 106 10.95 -41.25 6.04
C GLY A 106 10.32 -42.61 5.88
N ARG A 107 9.68 -43.15 6.95
CA ARG A 107 8.98 -44.48 6.95
C ARG A 107 7.53 -44.42 6.45
N LEU A 108 7.03 -43.20 6.13
CA LEU A 108 5.63 -43.03 5.70
C LEU A 108 5.58 -42.71 4.21
N GLN A 109 4.66 -43.33 3.50
CA GLN A 109 4.33 -43.03 2.11
C GLN A 109 3.02 -42.28 2.06
N PHE A 110 3.04 -41.09 1.47
CA PHE A 110 1.85 -40.28 1.27
C PHE A 110 1.53 -40.17 -0.23
N SER A 111 0.24 -40.46 -0.52
CA SER A 111 -0.31 -40.23 -1.84
C SER A 111 -0.64 -38.73 -1.96
N GLN A 112 -0.06 -38.05 -2.94
CA GLN A 112 -0.32 -36.65 -3.24
C GLN A 112 -0.80 -36.53 -4.68
N ASN A 113 -1.74 -35.60 -4.94
CA ASN A 113 -2.15 -35.32 -6.31
C ASN A 113 -0.95 -34.92 -7.15
N CYS A 114 -0.87 -35.50 -8.34
CA CYS A 114 0.20 -35.20 -9.29
C CYS A 114 0.15 -33.72 -9.69
N SER A 115 1.21 -32.99 -9.45
CA SER A 115 1.32 -31.55 -9.76
C SER A 115 1.23 -31.25 -11.26
N ASP A 116 1.59 -32.20 -12.11
CA ASP A 116 1.64 -32.00 -13.55
C ASP A 116 0.29 -32.18 -14.25
N CYS A 117 -0.59 -32.98 -13.70
CA CYS A 117 -1.95 -33.19 -14.22
C CYS A 117 -3.04 -32.79 -13.23
N GLU A 118 -2.67 -32.23 -12.10
CA GLU A 118 -3.57 -31.78 -11.02
C GLU A 118 -4.60 -32.86 -10.62
N GLY A 119 -4.16 -34.13 -10.60
CA GLY A 119 -4.98 -35.28 -10.20
C GLY A 119 -5.75 -35.95 -11.36
N THR A 120 -5.75 -35.41 -12.57
CA THR A 120 -6.53 -35.94 -13.71
C THR A 120 -5.94 -37.19 -14.35
N GLY A 121 -4.67 -37.51 -14.10
CA GLY A 121 -3.95 -38.61 -14.76
C GLY A 121 -3.66 -38.38 -16.25
N ARG A 122 -4.23 -37.37 -16.84
CA ARG A 122 -4.13 -37.06 -18.26
C ARG A 122 -3.72 -35.60 -18.47
N ARG A 123 -3.01 -35.30 -19.52
CA ARG A 123 -2.64 -33.91 -19.88
C ARG A 123 -2.61 -33.74 -21.40
N ARG A 124 -2.85 -32.55 -21.84
CA ARG A 124 -2.61 -32.19 -23.25
C ARG A 124 -1.12 -31.90 -23.44
N GLN A 125 -0.67 -31.93 -24.69
CA GLN A 125 0.71 -31.65 -25.01
C GLN A 125 1.06 -30.22 -24.55
N PRO A 126 2.11 -30.04 -23.69
CA PRO A 126 2.45 -28.73 -23.18
C PRO A 126 2.87 -27.79 -24.32
N CYS A 127 2.45 -26.52 -24.20
CA CYS A 127 2.86 -25.50 -25.15
C CYS A 127 4.39 -25.31 -25.10
N SER A 128 5.07 -25.48 -26.22
CA SER A 128 6.53 -25.37 -26.29
C SER A 128 7.07 -23.97 -25.97
N LEU A 129 6.28 -22.91 -26.15
CA LEU A 129 6.71 -21.55 -25.88
C LEU A 129 6.73 -21.24 -24.36
N CYS A 130 5.76 -21.73 -23.62
CA CYS A 130 5.65 -21.48 -22.18
C CYS A 130 5.91 -22.72 -21.31
N ASN A 131 6.28 -23.86 -21.91
CA ASN A 131 6.52 -25.12 -21.22
C ASN A 131 5.36 -25.53 -20.26
N GLY A 132 4.13 -25.35 -20.72
CA GLY A 132 2.93 -25.68 -19.93
C GLY A 132 2.49 -24.64 -18.92
N LYS A 133 3.24 -23.57 -18.69
CA LYS A 133 2.93 -22.54 -17.67
C LYS A 133 1.75 -21.61 -18.05
N GLY A 134 1.43 -21.51 -19.35
CA GLY A 134 0.41 -20.58 -19.85
C GLY A 134 0.84 -19.11 -19.92
N VAL A 135 1.99 -18.78 -19.32
CA VAL A 135 2.55 -17.42 -19.27
C VAL A 135 4.04 -17.43 -19.58
N THR A 136 4.54 -16.35 -20.15
CA THR A 136 5.95 -16.13 -20.48
C THR A 136 6.48 -14.90 -19.74
N PRO A 137 7.74 -14.88 -19.29
CA PRO A 137 8.33 -13.71 -18.67
C PRO A 137 8.47 -12.59 -19.70
N LYS A 138 8.18 -11.35 -19.27
CA LYS A 138 8.34 -10.14 -20.08
C LYS A 138 8.83 -9.00 -19.20
N THR A 139 9.81 -8.27 -19.68
CA THR A 139 10.24 -6.99 -19.10
C THR A 139 9.65 -5.87 -19.95
N GLU A 140 8.95 -4.95 -19.33
CA GLU A 140 8.27 -3.83 -20.00
C GLU A 140 8.58 -2.52 -19.27
N GLN A 141 8.81 -1.46 -20.02
CA GLN A 141 8.82 -0.10 -19.47
C GLN A 141 7.40 0.45 -19.47
N VAL A 142 6.94 0.80 -18.28
CA VAL A 142 5.58 1.34 -18.07
C VAL A 142 5.69 2.79 -17.66
N LYS A 143 5.09 3.68 -18.46
CA LYS A 143 4.95 5.10 -18.10
C LYS A 143 3.87 5.23 -17.03
N ILE A 144 4.23 5.76 -15.88
CA ILE A 144 3.33 5.98 -14.75
C ILE A 144 3.22 7.49 -14.48
N LYS A 145 2.03 7.90 -14.07
CA LYS A 145 1.76 9.25 -13.59
C LYS A 145 1.38 9.19 -12.12
N ILE A 146 2.22 9.77 -11.29
CA ILE A 146 1.97 9.95 -9.86
C ILE A 146 1.28 11.30 -9.67
N PRO A 147 0.08 11.36 -9.09
CA PRO A 147 -0.61 12.62 -8.86
C PRO A 147 0.12 13.47 -7.81
N ALA A 148 -0.07 14.77 -7.88
CA ALA A 148 0.40 15.72 -6.86
C ALA A 148 -0.32 15.44 -5.53
N GLY A 149 0.37 15.65 -4.42
CA GLY A 149 -0.19 15.47 -3.08
C GLY A 149 -0.08 14.06 -2.52
N VAL A 150 0.56 13.10 -3.22
CA VAL A 150 0.81 11.75 -2.68
C VAL A 150 1.61 11.82 -1.39
N ASP A 151 1.35 10.88 -0.50
CA ASP A 151 2.06 10.71 0.77
C ASP A 151 2.75 9.36 0.83
N THR A 152 3.58 9.15 1.83
CA THR A 152 4.16 7.83 2.11
C THR A 152 3.04 6.81 2.36
N GLY A 153 3.13 5.66 1.69
CA GLY A 153 2.12 4.60 1.75
C GLY A 153 0.94 4.78 0.79
N SER A 154 0.90 5.85 -0.01
CA SER A 154 -0.13 5.99 -1.04
C SER A 154 0.04 4.91 -2.11
N ARG A 155 -1.08 4.33 -2.57
CA ARG A 155 -1.12 3.28 -3.61
C ARG A 155 -1.67 3.85 -4.91
N VAL A 156 -0.82 3.94 -5.93
CA VAL A 156 -1.24 4.37 -7.27
C VAL A 156 -1.44 3.14 -8.15
N ARG A 157 -2.68 2.92 -8.61
CA ARG A 157 -3.05 1.77 -9.43
C ARG A 157 -2.80 2.06 -10.92
N VAL A 158 -2.14 1.14 -11.57
CA VAL A 158 -1.98 1.11 -13.03
C VAL A 158 -2.68 -0.16 -13.55
N PRO A 159 -3.86 -0.04 -14.19
CA PRO A 159 -4.67 -1.19 -14.54
C PRO A 159 -3.99 -2.08 -15.59
N LYS A 160 -4.21 -3.39 -15.47
CA LYS A 160 -3.76 -4.43 -16.44
C LYS A 160 -2.24 -4.50 -16.65
N LYS A 161 -1.43 -3.98 -15.72
CA LYS A 161 0.04 -4.02 -15.75
C LYS A 161 0.66 -4.98 -14.72
N GLY A 162 -0.15 -5.82 -14.09
CA GLY A 162 0.28 -6.95 -13.27
C GLY A 162 0.67 -8.18 -14.07
N HIS A 163 0.75 -9.34 -13.41
CA HIS A 163 1.00 -10.62 -14.07
C HIS A 163 -0.15 -11.03 -14.99
N GLY A 164 0.15 -11.72 -16.06
CA GLY A 164 -0.84 -12.27 -17.00
C GLY A 164 -1.74 -13.32 -16.34
N GLY A 165 -3.00 -13.32 -16.72
CA GLY A 165 -3.97 -14.34 -16.30
C GLY A 165 -3.77 -15.66 -17.06
N ARG A 166 -4.38 -16.73 -16.55
CA ARG A 166 -4.39 -18.06 -17.19
C ARG A 166 -5.77 -18.32 -17.80
N LEU A 167 -5.80 -19.16 -18.85
CA LEU A 167 -7.03 -19.58 -19.53
C LEU A 167 -7.90 -18.41 -20.01
N GLY A 168 -7.29 -17.38 -20.60
CA GLY A 168 -8.01 -16.23 -21.13
C GLY A 168 -8.46 -15.21 -20.07
N ALA A 169 -8.15 -15.43 -18.79
CA ALA A 169 -8.48 -14.47 -17.73
C ALA A 169 -7.66 -13.18 -17.84
N GLU A 170 -8.20 -12.09 -17.30
CA GLU A 170 -7.54 -10.78 -17.31
C GLU A 170 -6.22 -10.77 -16.53
N PRO A 171 -5.26 -9.93 -16.94
CA PRO A 171 -4.08 -9.67 -16.15
C PRO A 171 -4.45 -8.98 -14.83
N GLY A 172 -3.55 -9.07 -13.85
CA GLY A 172 -3.62 -8.28 -12.63
C GLY A 172 -3.28 -6.82 -12.86
N ASP A 173 -3.23 -6.05 -11.78
CA ASP A 173 -2.90 -4.64 -11.79
C ASP A 173 -1.49 -4.43 -11.22
N LEU A 174 -0.89 -3.29 -11.56
CA LEU A 174 0.34 -2.81 -10.95
C LEU A 174 -0.02 -1.73 -9.93
N PHE A 175 0.50 -1.85 -8.74
CA PHE A 175 0.39 -0.87 -7.66
C PHE A 175 1.76 -0.26 -7.38
N ILE A 176 1.82 1.04 -7.42
CA ILE A 176 3.00 1.79 -7.00
C ILE A 176 2.78 2.24 -5.56
N LEU A 177 3.68 1.82 -4.67
CA LEU A 177 3.69 2.24 -3.28
C LEU A 177 4.67 3.40 -3.14
N THR A 178 4.15 4.60 -2.86
CA THR A 178 5.00 5.78 -2.74
C THR A 178 5.68 5.84 -1.37
N ASN A 179 6.94 6.24 -1.36
CA ASN A 179 7.72 6.53 -0.16
C ASN A 179 8.34 7.92 -0.31
N VAL A 180 7.78 8.90 0.39
CA VAL A 180 8.20 10.31 0.29
C VAL A 180 9.34 10.59 1.25
N GLY A 181 10.44 11.09 0.72
CA GLY A 181 11.61 11.52 1.49
C GLY A 181 11.29 12.71 2.39
N LYS A 182 11.99 12.79 3.53
CA LYS A 182 11.89 13.92 4.43
C LYS A 182 12.58 15.15 3.83
N HIS A 183 11.96 16.31 3.94
CA HIS A 183 12.61 17.57 3.62
C HIS A 183 13.49 18.05 4.79
N LYS A 184 14.50 18.88 4.50
CA LYS A 184 15.50 19.33 5.48
C LYS A 184 14.90 20.18 6.61
N PHE A 185 13.94 21.03 6.31
CA PHE A 185 13.31 21.95 7.27
C PHE A 185 11.79 21.98 7.21
N LEU A 186 11.15 21.41 6.19
CA LEU A 186 9.71 21.37 6.07
C LEU A 186 9.21 20.01 6.57
N GLU A 187 8.21 20.03 7.44
CA GLU A 187 7.52 18.85 7.94
C GLU A 187 6.10 18.82 7.38
N ARG A 188 5.71 17.70 6.78
CA ARG A 188 4.36 17.52 6.26
C ARG A 188 3.47 16.84 7.30
N LYS A 189 2.24 17.35 7.50
CA LYS A 189 1.19 16.70 8.30
C LYS A 189 -0.13 16.78 7.53
N GLY A 190 -0.51 15.68 6.89
CA GLY A 190 -1.62 15.66 5.94
C GLY A 190 -1.34 16.54 4.73
N ASP A 191 -2.23 17.48 4.43
CA ASP A 191 -2.03 18.44 3.35
C ASP A 191 -1.27 19.71 3.80
N ASN A 192 -1.04 19.88 5.11
CA ASN A 192 -0.35 21.04 5.65
C ASN A 192 1.16 20.84 5.76
N VAL A 193 1.88 21.95 5.72
CA VAL A 193 3.34 22.01 5.87
C VAL A 193 3.70 22.85 7.10
N TYR A 194 4.68 22.40 7.85
CA TYR A 194 5.15 23.06 9.06
C TYR A 194 6.64 23.39 8.94
N ILE A 195 7.01 24.55 9.46
CA ILE A 195 8.39 24.98 9.54
C ILE A 195 8.61 25.77 10.83
N ILE A 196 9.79 25.61 11.43
CA ILE A 196 10.22 26.42 12.56
C ILE A 196 11.21 27.45 12.03
N VAL A 197 10.92 28.75 12.24
CA VAL A 197 11.76 29.84 11.78
C VAL A 197 12.30 30.60 12.98
N PRO A 198 13.63 30.67 13.17
CA PRO A 198 14.23 31.50 14.21
C PRO A 198 14.11 32.97 13.84
N ILE A 199 13.73 33.79 14.81
CA ILE A 199 13.77 35.26 14.74
C ILE A 199 14.50 35.83 15.94
N THR A 200 14.98 37.04 15.82
CA THR A 200 15.65 37.75 16.92
C THR A 200 14.64 38.38 17.89
N VAL A 201 15.10 38.74 19.09
CA VAL A 201 14.28 39.44 20.10
C VAL A 201 13.72 40.77 19.55
N PRO A 202 14.56 41.65 18.92
CA PRO A 202 14.03 42.90 18.32
C PRO A 202 12.98 42.66 17.23
N GLU A 203 13.15 41.63 16.39
CA GLU A 203 12.17 41.29 15.36
C GLU A 203 10.83 40.82 15.97
N ALA A 204 10.90 40.08 17.05
CA ALA A 204 9.70 39.62 17.77
C ALA A 204 8.97 40.81 18.45
N ALA A 205 9.72 41.70 19.08
CA ALA A 205 9.19 42.87 19.80
C ALA A 205 8.61 43.94 18.88
N LEU A 206 9.33 44.31 17.82
CA LEU A 206 8.98 45.43 16.92
C LEU A 206 8.14 44.99 15.73
N GLY A 207 8.12 43.67 15.46
CA GLY A 207 7.55 43.11 14.24
C GLY A 207 8.50 43.32 13.04
N THR A 208 8.39 42.49 12.06
CA THR A 208 9.25 42.51 10.87
C THR A 208 8.60 41.81 9.67
N LYS A 209 9.25 41.90 8.51
CA LYS A 209 8.95 41.08 7.34
C LYS A 209 10.14 40.19 7.06
N ILE A 210 9.94 38.90 7.04
CA ILE A 210 10.97 37.90 6.77
C ILE A 210 10.63 37.07 5.54
N GLU A 211 11.65 36.57 4.85
CA GLU A 211 11.48 35.52 3.84
C GLU A 211 11.49 34.17 4.49
N VAL A 212 10.49 33.35 4.19
CA VAL A 212 10.39 31.98 4.67
C VAL A 212 10.38 31.01 3.50
N PRO A 213 11.07 29.87 3.60
CA PRO A 213 11.01 28.86 2.56
C PRO A 213 9.63 28.20 2.54
N THR A 214 9.15 27.98 1.32
CA THR A 214 7.94 27.20 1.02
C THR A 214 8.32 26.08 0.06
N VAL A 215 7.41 25.15 -0.20
CA VAL A 215 7.65 24.07 -1.18
C VAL A 215 7.88 24.62 -2.59
N GLU A 216 7.26 25.76 -2.93
CA GLU A 216 7.36 26.40 -4.25
C GLU A 216 8.48 27.45 -4.35
N GLY A 217 9.26 27.63 -3.29
CA GLY A 217 10.32 28.66 -3.24
C GLY A 217 10.26 29.49 -1.96
N LYS A 218 10.30 30.83 -2.04
CA LYS A 218 10.26 31.72 -0.89
C LYS A 218 8.96 32.53 -0.87
N ALA A 219 8.48 32.80 0.34
CA ALA A 219 7.36 33.71 0.56
C ALA A 219 7.71 34.75 1.63
N VAL A 220 7.17 35.94 1.52
CA VAL A 220 7.34 37.02 2.51
C VAL A 220 6.27 36.81 3.60
N LEU A 221 6.72 36.67 4.85
CA LEU A 221 5.88 36.57 6.03
C LEU A 221 6.02 37.86 6.85
N ARG A 222 4.87 38.44 7.24
CA ARG A 222 4.83 39.53 8.19
C ARG A 222 4.70 38.97 9.61
N ILE A 223 5.67 39.28 10.46
CA ILE A 223 5.69 39.01 11.89
C ILE A 223 5.07 40.24 12.60
N PRO A 224 3.97 40.09 13.33
CA PRO A 224 3.42 41.18 14.13
C PRO A 224 4.36 41.60 15.26
N ALA A 225 4.26 42.83 15.73
CA ALA A 225 4.92 43.25 16.96
C ALA A 225 4.32 42.52 18.16
N GLY A 226 5.16 42.15 19.13
CA GLY A 226 4.75 41.38 20.29
C GLY A 226 4.52 39.89 20.03
N THR A 227 5.17 39.33 18.98
CA THR A 227 5.06 37.90 18.65
C THR A 227 5.77 37.05 19.71
N GLU A 228 5.07 36.08 20.26
CA GLU A 228 5.60 35.14 21.25
C GLU A 228 6.35 33.96 20.59
N SER A 229 7.28 33.35 21.35
CA SER A 229 7.93 32.13 20.92
C SER A 229 6.96 30.96 20.92
N GLY A 230 6.94 30.19 19.82
CA GLY A 230 5.97 29.12 19.60
C GLY A 230 4.69 29.56 18.89
N GLN A 231 4.51 30.87 18.68
CA GLN A 231 3.35 31.36 17.92
C GLN A 231 3.38 30.84 16.49
N LYS A 232 2.21 30.38 16.00
CA LYS A 232 2.06 29.84 14.63
C LYS A 232 1.36 30.84 13.74
N ILE A 233 2.02 31.21 12.66
CA ILE A 233 1.49 32.10 11.63
C ILE A 233 1.16 31.28 10.39
N ARG A 234 -0.03 31.44 9.84
CA ARG A 234 -0.56 30.65 8.74
C ARG A 234 -0.32 31.37 7.40
N LEU A 235 0.31 30.70 6.48
CA LEU A 235 0.38 31.06 5.05
C LEU A 235 -0.65 30.19 4.31
N ARG A 236 -1.70 30.82 3.81
CA ARG A 236 -2.81 30.13 3.13
C ARG A 236 -2.34 29.54 1.80
N GLU A 237 -2.87 28.36 1.46
CA GLU A 237 -2.68 27.69 0.16
C GLU A 237 -1.20 27.39 -0.19
N ARG A 238 -0.31 27.33 0.82
CA ARG A 238 1.11 27.00 0.65
C ARG A 238 1.48 25.59 1.11
N GLY A 239 0.45 24.75 1.39
CA GLY A 239 0.58 23.33 1.67
C GLY A 239 0.46 22.46 0.43
N PHE A 240 0.40 21.14 0.63
CA PHE A 240 0.24 20.16 -0.44
C PHE A 240 -1.15 20.22 -1.06
N PRO A 241 -1.27 19.93 -2.38
CA PRO A 241 -2.56 19.71 -2.99
C PRO A 241 -3.23 18.46 -2.40
N SER A 242 -4.54 18.51 -2.22
CA SER A 242 -5.28 17.37 -1.69
C SER A 242 -5.45 16.30 -2.76
N LEU A 243 -5.18 15.04 -2.42
CA LEU A 243 -5.42 13.90 -3.32
C LEU A 243 -6.89 13.72 -3.68
N ARG A 244 -7.81 14.12 -2.79
CA ARG A 244 -9.26 14.01 -3.02
C ARG A 244 -9.80 15.10 -3.92
N ASN A 245 -9.29 16.31 -3.75
CA ASN A 245 -9.67 17.47 -4.56
C ASN A 245 -8.42 18.29 -4.91
N PRO A 246 -7.83 18.08 -6.08
CA PRO A 246 -6.59 18.77 -6.51
C PRO A 246 -6.68 20.29 -6.56
N SER A 247 -7.89 20.85 -6.58
CA SER A 247 -8.11 22.30 -6.53
C SER A 247 -7.93 22.89 -5.14
N LEU A 248 -7.96 22.05 -4.11
CA LEU A 248 -7.76 22.47 -2.73
C LEU A 248 -6.30 22.20 -2.34
N ARG A 249 -5.72 23.19 -1.66
CA ARG A 249 -4.39 23.09 -1.07
C ARG A 249 -4.45 23.26 0.43
N GLY A 250 -3.59 22.56 1.13
CA GLY A 250 -3.34 22.81 2.54
C GLY A 250 -2.63 24.16 2.77
N ASP A 251 -2.32 24.44 3.99
CA ASP A 251 -1.65 25.66 4.42
C ASP A 251 -0.23 25.35 4.90
N GLN A 252 0.61 26.39 4.91
CA GLN A 252 1.88 26.30 5.61
C GLN A 252 1.78 27.05 6.95
N PHE A 253 2.21 26.37 8.00
CA PHE A 253 2.29 26.92 9.35
C PHE A 253 3.75 27.21 9.69
N VAL A 254 4.02 28.47 9.97
CA VAL A 254 5.34 28.95 10.39
C VAL A 254 5.30 29.14 11.90
N GLU A 255 6.01 28.28 12.62
CA GLU A 255 6.20 28.40 14.05
C GLU A 255 7.43 29.27 14.32
N VAL A 256 7.21 30.36 15.03
CA VAL A 256 8.27 31.32 15.35
C VAL A 256 9.04 30.86 16.58
N LYS A 257 10.35 30.83 16.49
CA LYS A 257 11.22 30.52 17.63
C LYS A 257 12.15 31.70 17.89
N ILE A 258 12.01 32.35 19.04
CA ILE A 258 12.92 33.45 19.42
C ILE A 258 14.29 32.87 19.74
N SER A 259 15.32 33.43 19.08
CA SER A 259 16.71 33.02 19.25
C SER A 259 17.54 34.18 19.79
N LEU A 260 18.33 33.87 20.80
CA LEU A 260 19.31 34.82 21.34
C LEU A 260 20.67 34.66 20.65
N PRO A 261 21.43 35.74 20.48
CA PRO A 261 22.81 35.65 20.01
C PRO A 261 23.66 34.87 21.01
N LYS A 262 24.60 34.05 20.50
CA LYS A 262 25.49 33.22 21.37
C LYS A 262 26.48 34.07 22.17
N VAL A 263 26.89 35.20 21.62
CA VAL A 263 27.83 36.13 22.25
C VAL A 263 27.15 37.51 22.35
N ILE A 264 27.16 38.09 23.54
CA ILE A 264 26.52 39.37 23.86
C ILE A 264 27.61 40.31 24.39
N SER A 265 27.80 41.47 23.75
CA SER A 265 28.70 42.51 24.17
C SER A 265 28.22 43.19 25.46
N GLU A 266 29.10 43.86 26.19
CA GLU A 266 28.71 44.62 27.43
C GLU A 266 27.70 45.72 27.11
N GLU A 267 27.83 46.38 25.98
CA GLU A 267 26.87 47.39 25.50
C GLU A 267 25.47 46.79 25.28
N THR A 268 25.40 45.59 24.69
CA THR A 268 24.15 44.91 24.50
C THR A 268 23.51 44.45 25.83
N LYS A 269 24.34 44.03 26.82
CA LYS A 269 23.86 43.70 28.16
C LYS A 269 23.27 44.95 28.87
N GLU A 270 23.91 46.10 28.72
CA GLU A 270 23.37 47.33 29.30
C GLU A 270 22.06 47.74 28.65
N ALA A 271 21.96 47.64 27.31
CA ALA A 271 20.70 47.90 26.61
C ALA A 271 19.58 46.96 27.06
N LEU A 272 19.88 45.65 27.31
CA LEU A 272 18.90 44.70 27.81
C LEU A 272 18.48 44.99 29.27
N ARG A 273 19.40 45.45 30.13
CA ARG A 273 19.05 45.91 31.48
C ARG A 273 18.16 47.16 31.44
N GLN A 274 18.41 48.06 30.51
CA GLN A 274 17.55 49.23 30.33
C GLN A 274 16.17 48.82 29.83
N PHE A 275 16.09 47.87 28.88
CA PHE A 275 14.83 47.35 28.41
C PHE A 275 14.01 46.70 29.56
N GLU A 276 14.64 45.90 30.43
CA GLU A 276 14.03 45.29 31.59
C GLU A 276 13.43 46.33 32.56
N ARG A 277 14.18 47.44 32.82
CA ARG A 277 13.70 48.53 33.66
C ARG A 277 12.48 49.27 33.12
N LEU A 278 12.41 49.37 31.76
CA LEU A 278 11.31 50.05 31.09
C LEU A 278 10.06 49.12 30.95
N ASN A 279 10.25 47.80 31.04
CA ASN A 279 9.20 46.80 30.86
C ASN A 279 9.24 45.79 32.03
N PRO A 280 8.85 46.20 33.23
CA PRO A 280 8.94 45.38 34.44
C PRO A 280 7.82 44.33 34.50
N GLU A 281 7.72 43.47 33.54
CA GLU A 281 6.75 42.36 33.50
C GLU A 281 7.37 41.08 34.08
N ASN A 282 6.61 40.38 34.92
CA ASN A 282 6.98 39.03 35.36
C ASN A 282 6.10 37.99 34.65
N PRO A 283 6.61 37.34 33.58
CA PRO A 283 5.82 36.34 32.83
C PRO A 283 5.51 35.08 33.69
N ARG A 284 6.22 34.87 34.79
CA ARG A 284 6.01 33.72 35.69
C ARG A 284 4.75 33.85 36.56
N LYS A 285 4.15 35.04 36.61
CA LYS A 285 2.85 35.24 37.31
C LYS A 285 1.74 34.37 36.69
N THR A 286 1.80 34.08 35.42
CA THR A 286 0.80 33.22 34.72
C THR A 286 0.79 31.78 35.23
N ILE A 287 1.88 31.33 35.87
CA ILE A 287 2.03 29.98 36.42
C ILE A 287 2.07 30.00 37.96
N GLY A 288 1.66 31.14 38.59
CA GLY A 288 1.53 31.27 40.04
C GLY A 288 2.85 31.50 40.80
N LEU A 289 3.91 31.92 40.09
CA LEU A 289 5.19 32.30 40.70
C LEU A 289 5.26 33.84 40.78
N GLU A 290 5.46 34.40 42.01
CA GLU A 290 5.66 35.82 42.24
C GLU A 290 7.04 36.32 41.84
#